data_f65fc637045ac7da90f5e43f2a470de2
#
_entry.id   f65fc637045ac7da90f5e43f2a470de2
#
_cell.length_a   1.000
_cell.length_b   1.000
_cell.length_c   1.000
_cell.angle_alpha   90.00
_cell.angle_beta   90.00
_cell.angle_gamma   90.00
#
_symmetry.space_group_name_H-M   'P 1'
#
loop_
_entity.id
_entity.type
_entity.pdbx_description
1 polymer ?
#
loop_
_entity_poly.entity_id
_entity_poly.type
_entity_poly.pdbx_seq_one_letter_code
_entity_poly.pdbx_strand_id
1 'polypeptide(L)'
;MKEEFDFESIKNKAIEQLKAGKPLLGKDGAFAPLLESILNAALEGEMDAHLTEEERQTGNRRNGKMQKQVQTPLGEVTVSTPRDRNSSFDPQFIKKRETILAEGVADRIISLYALGNSTREISDWMEENLGNRVSADTISAITDRVLPEIKAWKSRMLDSVYPIVWMDAIHYKVTDERGCAVTRAIYNVLGIDKEGHKELLGMYISRNEGANFWLSVLTDLQNRGVEDILIACIDGLKGFPDAIQSVYPNTAVQLCVVHQIRNSIKYVGSKNQKEFLKDLKCVYQAVNKESAENELLKLEEKWGEQYPIVIRSWQDNWDKLSEYFQYTPAIRKLIYTTNTVEGYHRQIRKVTKNKGVFPSDTALEKLVYLAYRNIRKKWTMPLANWATISQQLAIKFGDRFKLL
;
A
#
# COMPACT_ATOMS: atom_id res chain seq x y z
N MET A 1 24.18 33.79 36.72
CA MET A 1 23.06 33.33 37.54
C MET A 1 22.32 32.33 36.73
N LYS A 2 22.17 31.08 37.22
CA LYS A 2 21.23 30.13 36.59
C LYS A 2 19.85 30.66 36.91
N GLU A 3 19.04 30.97 35.92
CA GLU A 3 17.61 31.22 36.12
C GLU A 3 17.03 29.94 36.71
N GLU A 4 16.60 30.02 37.96
CA GLU A 4 15.94 28.92 38.62
C GLU A 4 14.56 28.74 37.96
N PHE A 5 14.27 27.55 37.49
CA PHE A 5 13.06 27.26 36.75
C PHE A 5 11.85 27.38 37.70
N ASP A 6 10.98 28.36 37.48
CA ASP A 6 9.84 28.66 38.32
C ASP A 6 8.64 27.73 38.01
N PHE A 7 8.64 26.57 38.63
CA PHE A 7 7.55 25.58 38.50
C PHE A 7 6.20 26.12 38.99
N GLU A 8 6.18 26.97 40.05
CA GLU A 8 4.94 27.54 40.59
C GLU A 8 4.28 28.51 39.58
N SER A 9 5.06 29.27 38.83
CA SER A 9 4.54 30.12 37.76
C SER A 9 3.83 29.33 36.66
N ILE A 10 4.42 28.21 36.26
CA ILE A 10 3.82 27.31 35.25
C ILE A 10 2.55 26.66 35.77
N LYS A 11 2.55 26.19 36.99
CA LYS A 11 1.40 25.60 37.64
C LYS A 11 0.24 26.61 37.72
N ASN A 12 0.53 27.85 38.13
CA ASN A 12 -0.49 28.89 38.23
C ASN A 12 -1.05 29.26 36.85
N LYS A 13 -0.20 29.37 35.81
CA LYS A 13 -0.62 29.60 34.45
C LYS A 13 -1.50 28.45 33.94
N ALA A 14 -1.14 27.19 34.25
CA ALA A 14 -1.94 26.02 33.87
C ALA A 14 -3.32 26.04 34.52
N ILE A 15 -3.40 26.40 35.81
CA ILE A 15 -4.66 26.52 36.56
C ILE A 15 -5.54 27.64 35.97
N GLU A 16 -4.95 28.79 35.62
CA GLU A 16 -5.69 29.90 34.99
C GLU A 16 -6.23 29.52 33.63
N GLN A 17 -5.43 28.83 32.83
CA GLN A 17 -5.87 28.33 31.50
C GLN A 17 -7.00 27.32 31.61
N LEU A 18 -6.91 26.37 32.55
CA LEU A 18 -8.00 25.44 32.84
C LEU A 18 -9.29 26.14 33.24
N LYS A 19 -9.20 27.15 34.17
CA LYS A 19 -10.35 27.95 34.56
C LYS A 19 -10.96 28.75 33.42
N ALA A 20 -10.13 29.19 32.46
CA ALA A 20 -10.58 29.95 31.32
C ALA A 20 -11.05 29.06 30.13
N GLY A 21 -11.06 27.71 30.30
CA GLY A 21 -11.40 26.76 29.21
C GLY A 21 -10.41 26.76 28.07
N LYS A 22 -9.19 27.26 28.28
CA LYS A 22 -8.14 27.30 27.25
C LYS A 22 -7.35 25.99 27.26
N PRO A 23 -6.83 25.55 26.08
CA PRO A 23 -6.03 24.34 25.99
C PRO A 23 -4.71 24.48 26.76
N LEU A 24 -4.29 23.43 27.48
CA LEU A 24 -2.98 23.35 28.14
C LEU A 24 -1.83 23.06 27.16
N LEU A 25 -2.15 22.52 26.00
CA LEU A 25 -1.26 22.12 24.94
C LEU A 25 -1.39 23.08 23.77
N GLY A 26 -0.40 23.11 22.88
CA GLY A 26 -0.36 23.99 21.71
C GLY A 26 0.54 25.22 21.90
N LYS A 27 0.51 26.17 20.95
CA LYS A 27 1.43 27.31 20.87
C LYS A 27 1.45 28.18 22.13
N ASP A 28 0.30 28.38 22.79
CA ASP A 28 0.14 29.17 24.01
C ASP A 28 -0.12 28.27 25.24
N GLY A 29 0.16 26.97 25.12
CA GLY A 29 -0.07 26.00 26.20
C GLY A 29 0.85 26.21 27.41
N ALA A 30 0.32 25.98 28.59
CA ALA A 30 1.07 26.19 29.84
C ALA A 30 2.30 25.27 29.97
N PHE A 31 2.31 24.13 29.29
CA PHE A 31 3.42 23.16 29.35
C PHE A 31 4.54 23.39 28.33
N ALA A 32 4.33 24.23 27.31
CA ALA A 32 5.36 24.51 26.32
C ALA A 32 6.66 25.11 26.93
N PRO A 33 6.59 26.09 27.84
CA PRO A 33 7.80 26.62 28.50
C PRO A 33 8.55 25.60 29.36
N LEU A 34 7.83 24.67 30.00
CA LEU A 34 8.44 23.57 30.77
C LEU A 34 9.25 22.66 29.86
N LEU A 35 8.66 22.23 28.74
CA LEU A 35 9.34 21.38 27.77
C LEU A 35 10.54 22.10 27.14
N GLU A 36 10.40 23.38 26.79
CA GLU A 36 11.47 24.23 26.27
C GLU A 36 12.66 24.26 27.23
N SER A 37 12.42 24.47 28.51
CA SER A 37 13.46 24.49 29.52
C SER A 37 14.16 23.13 29.66
N ILE A 38 13.41 22.02 29.67
CA ILE A 38 13.98 20.66 29.76
C ILE A 38 14.86 20.37 28.52
N LEU A 39 14.38 20.69 27.32
CA LEU A 39 15.12 20.42 26.09
C LEU A 39 16.40 21.26 25.98
N ASN A 40 16.32 22.51 26.36
CA ASN A 40 17.50 23.40 26.41
C ASN A 40 18.52 22.93 27.43
N ALA A 41 18.08 22.49 28.62
CA ALA A 41 18.97 21.93 29.63
C ALA A 41 19.63 20.62 29.17
N ALA A 42 18.89 19.75 28.48
CA ALA A 42 19.46 18.52 27.91
C ALA A 42 20.56 18.81 26.88
N LEU A 43 20.32 19.75 25.94
CA LEU A 43 21.31 20.16 24.95
C LEU A 43 22.54 20.80 25.56
N GLU A 44 22.39 21.58 26.64
CA GLU A 44 23.52 22.11 27.39
C GLU A 44 24.33 20.99 28.06
N GLY A 45 23.66 19.98 28.62
CA GLY A 45 24.31 18.80 29.19
C GLY A 45 25.10 17.99 28.14
N GLU A 46 24.55 17.79 26.94
CA GLU A 46 25.26 17.15 25.83
C GLU A 46 26.50 17.95 25.41
N MET A 47 26.40 19.28 25.33
CA MET A 47 27.53 20.14 25.02
C MET A 47 28.61 20.09 26.11
N ASP A 48 28.24 20.05 27.37
CA ASP A 48 29.20 19.92 28.48
C ASP A 48 29.91 18.58 28.46
N ALA A 49 29.19 17.51 28.13
CA ALA A 49 29.76 16.17 27.95
C ALA A 49 30.68 16.09 26.72
N HIS A 50 30.37 16.80 25.63
CA HIS A 50 31.18 16.88 24.43
C HIS A 50 32.49 17.63 24.64
N LEU A 51 32.46 18.75 25.37
CA LEU A 51 33.63 19.57 25.68
C LEU A 51 34.44 19.00 26.84
N THR A 52 34.99 17.80 26.68
CA THR A 52 35.88 17.16 27.65
C THR A 52 37.18 17.98 27.85
N GLU A 53 37.97 17.63 28.87
CA GLU A 53 39.26 18.28 29.13
C GLU A 53 40.21 18.16 27.92
N GLU A 54 40.19 17.00 27.23
CA GLU A 54 40.94 16.74 26.00
C GLU A 54 40.51 17.65 24.85
N GLU A 55 39.23 17.80 24.61
CA GLU A 55 38.68 18.70 23.59
C GLU A 55 39.03 20.18 23.88
N ARG A 56 39.04 20.60 25.14
CA ARG A 56 39.45 21.95 25.55
C ARG A 56 40.95 22.19 25.31
N GLN A 57 41.79 21.18 25.44
CA GLN A 57 43.22 21.26 25.15
C GLN A 57 43.48 21.47 23.63
N THR A 58 42.57 21.03 22.75
CA THR A 58 42.67 21.30 21.31
C THR A 58 42.22 22.75 20.96
N GLY A 59 41.83 23.58 21.92
CA GLY A 59 41.33 24.93 21.74
C GLY A 59 39.83 24.99 21.40
N ASN A 60 39.11 23.84 21.46
CA ASN A 60 37.67 23.80 21.29
C ASN A 60 36.97 24.47 22.49
N ARG A 61 35.95 25.25 22.22
CA ARG A 61 35.16 25.96 23.22
C ARG A 61 33.77 26.29 22.73
N ARG A 62 32.85 26.63 23.60
CA ARG A 62 31.53 27.10 23.27
C ARG A 62 31.61 28.32 22.31
N ASN A 63 30.77 28.31 21.25
CA ASN A 63 30.73 29.32 20.20
C ASN A 63 29.29 29.74 19.91
N GLY A 64 28.60 30.23 20.93
CA GLY A 64 27.23 30.73 20.83
C GLY A 64 26.18 29.62 20.71
N LYS A 65 24.95 30.00 20.38
CA LYS A 65 23.77 29.16 20.25
C LYS A 65 23.04 29.49 18.95
N MET A 66 22.36 28.49 18.39
CA MET A 66 21.47 28.68 17.25
C MET A 66 20.04 28.35 17.71
N GLN A 67 19.12 29.28 17.56
CA GLN A 67 17.72 29.07 17.88
C GLN A 67 16.98 28.46 16.69
N LYS A 68 16.10 27.52 16.98
CA LYS A 68 15.17 26.94 16.01
C LYS A 68 13.85 26.63 16.66
N GLN A 69 12.77 26.70 15.88
CA GLN A 69 11.45 26.25 16.31
C GLN A 69 11.35 24.72 16.10
N VAL A 70 10.88 24.04 17.13
CA VAL A 70 10.70 22.58 17.12
C VAL A 70 9.26 22.26 17.49
N GLN A 71 8.61 21.49 16.63
CA GLN A 71 7.26 21.00 16.81
C GLN A 71 7.27 19.83 17.79
N THR A 72 6.46 19.91 18.83
CA THR A 72 6.33 18.86 19.85
C THR A 72 4.86 18.47 20.06
N PRO A 73 4.56 17.31 20.70
CA PRO A 73 3.19 16.97 21.09
C PRO A 73 2.53 17.98 22.04
N LEU A 74 3.33 18.79 22.74
CA LEU A 74 2.85 19.80 23.69
C LEU A 74 2.74 21.20 23.05
N GLY A 75 3.16 21.34 21.79
CA GLY A 75 3.16 22.59 21.05
C GLY A 75 4.53 22.93 20.45
N GLU A 76 4.60 24.12 19.84
CA GLU A 76 5.86 24.65 19.30
C GLU A 76 6.72 25.19 20.45
N VAL A 77 7.98 24.79 20.49
CA VAL A 77 8.98 25.26 21.46
C VAL A 77 10.21 25.81 20.75
N THR A 78 10.83 26.83 21.37
CA THR A 78 12.09 27.42 20.84
C THR A 78 13.27 26.68 21.46
N VAL A 79 14.02 25.97 20.64
CA VAL A 79 15.20 25.24 21.08
C VAL A 79 16.47 26.01 20.73
N SER A 80 17.33 26.22 21.73
CA SER A 80 18.61 26.92 21.61
C SER A 80 19.74 25.89 21.56
N THR A 81 20.09 25.41 20.38
CA THR A 81 21.17 24.44 20.19
C THR A 81 22.54 25.11 20.38
N PRO A 82 23.36 24.68 21.34
CA PRO A 82 24.70 25.23 21.54
C PRO A 82 25.63 24.82 20.38
N ARG A 83 26.67 25.61 20.17
CA ARG A 83 27.70 25.35 19.15
C ARG A 83 29.07 25.40 19.80
N ASP A 84 29.98 24.59 19.27
CA ASP A 84 31.41 24.65 19.58
C ASP A 84 32.19 25.34 18.47
N ARG A 85 33.43 25.75 18.76
CA ARG A 85 34.28 26.48 17.84
C ARG A 85 34.71 25.63 16.65
N ASN A 86 34.93 24.35 16.85
CA ASN A 86 35.38 23.41 15.82
C ASN A 86 34.23 22.86 14.97
N SER A 87 32.97 23.19 15.30
CA SER A 87 31.76 22.68 14.67
C SER A 87 31.65 21.14 14.71
N SER A 88 32.33 20.51 15.68
CA SER A 88 32.35 19.06 15.89
C SER A 88 31.16 18.55 16.73
N PHE A 89 30.50 19.42 17.48
CA PHE A 89 29.33 19.05 18.28
C PHE A 89 28.16 18.64 17.38
N ASP A 90 27.68 17.43 17.56
CA ASP A 90 26.46 16.90 16.91
C ASP A 90 25.49 16.38 17.96
N PRO A 91 24.45 17.17 18.30
CA PRO A 91 23.52 16.82 19.36
C PRO A 91 22.72 15.56 19.00
N GLN A 92 22.60 14.64 19.94
CA GLN A 92 21.91 13.37 19.77
C GLN A 92 20.41 13.49 20.09
N PHE A 93 20.04 14.31 21.10
CA PHE A 93 18.67 14.51 21.53
C PHE A 93 17.81 15.21 20.47
N ILE A 94 18.36 16.25 19.81
CA ILE A 94 17.68 17.02 18.78
C ILE A 94 18.70 17.34 17.69
N LYS A 95 18.70 16.59 16.61
CA LYS A 95 19.65 16.77 15.50
C LYS A 95 19.60 18.17 14.90
N LYS A 96 20.72 18.66 14.36
CA LYS A 96 20.88 20.05 13.88
C LYS A 96 19.77 20.55 12.95
N ARG A 97 19.18 19.66 12.12
CA ARG A 97 18.12 20.00 11.16
C ARG A 97 16.74 19.45 11.54
N GLU A 98 16.61 18.89 12.72
CA GLU A 98 15.35 18.33 13.20
C GLU A 98 14.44 19.46 13.70
N THR A 99 13.28 19.60 13.07
CA THR A 99 12.26 20.59 13.41
C THR A 99 11.01 19.97 14.04
N ILE A 100 10.98 18.64 14.16
CA ILE A 100 9.87 17.89 14.74
C ILE A 100 10.44 16.94 15.77
N LEU A 101 10.21 17.27 17.02
CA LEU A 101 10.60 16.45 18.18
C LEU A 101 9.41 15.60 18.57
N ALA A 102 9.17 14.51 17.92
CA ALA A 102 8.48 13.36 18.43
C ALA A 102 8.25 12.33 17.34
N GLU A 103 8.77 11.16 17.54
CA GLU A 103 8.35 9.95 16.81
C GLU A 103 6.82 9.87 16.77
N GLY A 104 6.12 10.23 17.83
CA GLY A 104 4.67 10.22 17.90
C GLY A 104 3.94 11.19 16.94
N VAL A 105 4.50 12.34 16.58
CA VAL A 105 3.87 13.26 15.61
C VAL A 105 4.08 12.77 14.19
N ALA A 106 5.28 12.30 13.87
CA ALA A 106 5.57 11.70 12.57
C ALA A 106 4.68 10.48 12.31
N ASP A 107 4.51 9.61 13.30
CA ASP A 107 3.64 8.43 13.20
C ASP A 107 2.17 8.80 13.03
N ARG A 108 1.70 9.86 13.68
CA ARG A 108 0.34 10.38 13.48
C ARG A 108 0.15 10.91 12.07
N ILE A 109 1.11 11.68 11.54
CA ILE A 109 1.08 12.17 10.15
C ILE A 109 1.05 11.01 9.17
N ILE A 110 1.91 10.00 9.35
CA ILE A 110 1.91 8.79 8.51
C ILE A 110 0.58 8.04 8.62
N SER A 111 0.01 7.95 9.82
CA SER A 111 -1.28 7.30 10.05
C SER A 111 -2.43 8.04 9.38
N LEU A 112 -2.49 9.37 9.48
CA LEU A 112 -3.48 10.19 8.79
C LEU A 112 -3.34 10.08 7.26
N TYR A 113 -2.11 10.10 6.77
CA TYR A 113 -1.83 9.90 5.34
C TYR A 113 -2.29 8.51 4.87
N ALA A 114 -2.03 7.46 5.66
CA ALA A 114 -2.47 6.09 5.38
C ALA A 114 -4.00 5.92 5.36
N LEU A 115 -4.75 6.81 6.00
CA LEU A 115 -6.22 6.86 5.95
C LEU A 115 -6.75 7.60 4.71
N GLY A 116 -5.85 8.18 3.89
CA GLY A 116 -6.20 8.87 2.65
C GLY A 116 -6.31 10.39 2.76
N ASN A 117 -5.97 10.99 3.91
CA ASN A 117 -5.97 12.45 4.04
C ASN A 117 -4.91 13.08 3.12
N SER A 118 -5.23 14.23 2.56
CA SER A 118 -4.27 15.04 1.79
C SER A 118 -3.27 15.72 2.72
N THR A 119 -2.16 16.20 2.17
CA THR A 119 -1.19 17.00 2.94
C THR A 119 -1.83 18.26 3.53
N ARG A 120 -2.81 18.85 2.82
CA ARG A 120 -3.58 20.01 3.33
C ARG A 120 -4.47 19.62 4.51
N GLU A 121 -5.28 18.56 4.38
CA GLU A 121 -6.14 18.08 5.48
C GLU A 121 -5.32 17.67 6.70
N ILE A 122 -4.13 17.08 6.50
CA ILE A 122 -3.21 16.77 7.60
C ILE A 122 -2.67 18.04 8.24
N SER A 123 -2.32 19.05 7.44
CA SER A 123 -1.87 20.37 7.92
C SER A 123 -2.95 21.06 8.75
N ASP A 124 -4.18 21.09 8.25
CA ASP A 124 -5.33 21.68 8.94
C ASP A 124 -5.64 20.92 10.25
N TRP A 125 -5.62 19.59 10.21
CA TRP A 125 -5.79 18.77 11.40
C TRP A 125 -4.70 19.03 12.46
N MET A 126 -3.44 19.20 12.04
CA MET A 126 -2.32 19.53 12.93
C MET A 126 -2.53 20.89 13.59
N GLU A 127 -2.97 21.89 12.82
CA GLU A 127 -3.27 23.23 13.32
C GLU A 127 -4.42 23.20 14.36
N GLU A 128 -5.51 22.52 14.05
CA GLU A 128 -6.68 22.42 14.93
C GLU A 128 -6.40 21.65 16.23
N ASN A 129 -5.64 20.55 16.16
CA ASN A 129 -5.47 19.64 17.31
C ASN A 129 -4.19 19.88 18.11
N LEU A 130 -3.14 20.44 17.46
CA LEU A 130 -1.83 20.66 18.11
C LEU A 130 -1.43 22.13 18.10
N GLY A 131 -2.28 23.01 17.56
CA GLY A 131 -2.03 24.45 17.49
C GLY A 131 -0.92 24.88 16.52
N ASN A 132 -0.46 23.96 15.65
CA ASN A 132 0.69 24.21 14.78
C ASN A 132 0.44 23.73 13.36
N ARG A 133 0.66 24.61 12.41
CA ARG A 133 0.54 24.30 10.98
C ARG A 133 1.83 23.71 10.45
N VAL A 134 1.75 22.50 9.89
CA VAL A 134 2.88 21.81 9.24
C VAL A 134 2.77 21.98 7.73
N SER A 135 3.86 22.42 7.07
CA SER A 135 3.81 22.61 5.61
C SER A 135 3.59 21.30 4.86
N ALA A 136 3.00 21.39 3.66
CA ALA A 136 2.80 20.24 2.77
C ALA A 136 4.12 19.52 2.44
N ASP A 137 5.22 20.29 2.27
CA ASP A 137 6.54 19.75 1.98
C ASP A 137 7.09 18.96 3.18
N THR A 138 6.91 19.49 4.39
CA THR A 138 7.29 18.78 5.64
C THR A 138 6.49 17.48 5.79
N ILE A 139 5.19 17.51 5.55
CA ILE A 139 4.34 16.30 5.58
C ILE A 139 4.81 15.29 4.53
N SER A 140 5.14 15.75 3.32
CA SER A 140 5.69 14.90 2.27
C SER A 140 7.00 14.25 2.70
N ALA A 141 7.95 15.04 3.25
CA ALA A 141 9.22 14.53 3.76
C ALA A 141 9.05 13.52 4.91
N ILE A 142 8.07 13.73 5.81
CA ILE A 142 7.75 12.76 6.87
C ILE A 142 7.21 11.47 6.28
N THR A 143 6.30 11.55 5.30
CA THR A 143 5.77 10.35 4.64
C THR A 143 6.82 9.62 3.82
N ASP A 144 7.90 10.29 3.36
CA ASP A 144 9.02 9.66 2.65
C ASP A 144 9.83 8.72 3.56
N ARG A 145 9.72 8.83 4.88
CA ARG A 145 10.34 7.88 5.83
C ARG A 145 9.85 6.43 5.63
N VAL A 146 8.73 6.23 4.93
CA VAL A 146 8.21 4.90 4.57
C VAL A 146 8.93 4.28 3.36
N LEU A 147 9.65 5.06 2.55
CA LEU A 147 10.29 4.55 1.32
C LEU A 147 11.31 3.42 1.56
N PRO A 148 12.17 3.47 2.60
CA PRO A 148 13.06 2.34 2.92
C PRO A 148 12.28 1.06 3.27
N GLU A 149 11.16 1.17 4.00
CA GLU A 149 10.27 0.04 4.32
C GLU A 149 9.64 -0.55 3.05
N ILE A 150 9.18 0.31 2.13
CA ILE A 150 8.64 -0.12 0.83
C ILE A 150 9.70 -0.87 0.03
N LYS A 151 10.93 -0.35 -0.02
CA LYS A 151 12.05 -0.98 -0.72
C LYS A 151 12.37 -2.35 -0.13
N ALA A 152 12.49 -2.46 1.18
CA ALA A 152 12.73 -3.72 1.88
C ALA A 152 11.59 -4.72 1.64
N TRP A 153 10.32 -4.25 1.70
CA TRP A 153 9.17 -5.09 1.41
C TRP A 153 9.16 -5.61 -0.03
N LYS A 154 9.50 -4.78 -1.02
CA LYS A 154 9.58 -5.18 -2.43
C LYS A 154 10.68 -6.20 -2.70
N SER A 155 11.79 -6.13 -1.99
CA SER A 155 12.94 -7.03 -2.18
C SER A 155 12.95 -8.26 -1.26
N ARG A 156 11.90 -8.44 -0.43
CA ARG A 156 11.82 -9.57 0.49
C ARG A 156 11.72 -10.90 -0.26
N MET A 157 12.30 -11.93 0.30
CA MET A 157 12.11 -13.30 -0.18
C MET A 157 10.64 -13.71 -0.02
N LEU A 158 10.18 -14.53 -0.94
CA LEU A 158 8.84 -15.09 -0.99
C LEU A 158 8.92 -16.60 -0.81
N ASP A 159 7.76 -17.22 -0.56
CA ASP A 159 7.68 -18.68 -0.50
C ASP A 159 7.94 -19.30 -1.88
N SER A 160 8.49 -20.50 -1.88
CA SER A 160 8.84 -21.20 -3.13
C SER A 160 7.61 -21.60 -3.96
N VAL A 161 6.47 -21.84 -3.32
CA VAL A 161 5.24 -22.31 -4.00
C VAL A 161 4.02 -21.51 -3.54
N TYR A 162 3.29 -20.96 -4.49
CA TYR A 162 1.97 -20.35 -4.27
C TYR A 162 0.87 -21.14 -4.95
N PRO A 163 -0.08 -21.74 -4.19
CA PRO A 163 -1.19 -22.52 -4.76
C PRO A 163 -2.08 -21.73 -5.70
N ILE A 164 -2.40 -20.48 -5.35
CA ILE A 164 -3.26 -19.61 -6.16
C ILE A 164 -2.69 -18.19 -6.12
N VAL A 165 -2.55 -17.59 -7.29
CA VAL A 165 -2.12 -16.20 -7.44
C VAL A 165 -3.12 -15.45 -8.32
N TRP A 166 -3.55 -14.27 -7.88
CA TRP A 166 -4.35 -13.33 -8.68
C TRP A 166 -3.49 -12.15 -9.08
N MET A 167 -3.59 -11.77 -10.33
CA MET A 167 -2.89 -10.61 -10.89
C MET A 167 -3.91 -9.70 -11.56
N ASP A 168 -4.03 -8.47 -11.05
CA ASP A 168 -5.02 -7.51 -11.54
C ASP A 168 -4.55 -6.08 -11.29
N ALA A 169 -5.03 -5.14 -12.07
CA ALA A 169 -4.64 -3.75 -12.05
C ALA A 169 -5.71 -2.81 -11.50
N ILE A 170 -5.26 -1.76 -10.88
CA ILE A 170 -6.08 -0.61 -10.50
C ILE A 170 -5.49 0.67 -11.09
N HIS A 171 -6.31 1.47 -11.76
CA HIS A 171 -5.88 2.64 -12.50
C HIS A 171 -6.07 3.92 -11.69
N TYR A 172 -5.07 4.82 -11.78
CA TYR A 172 -5.05 6.14 -11.15
C TYR A 172 -4.57 7.22 -12.11
N LYS A 173 -4.93 8.46 -11.84
CA LYS A 173 -4.32 9.60 -12.49
C LYS A 173 -3.17 10.13 -11.66
N VAL A 174 -2.03 10.35 -12.31
CA VAL A 174 -0.80 10.83 -11.70
C VAL A 174 -0.24 11.96 -12.55
N THR A 175 0.30 12.98 -11.92
CA THR A 175 1.03 14.06 -12.62
C THR A 175 2.40 13.53 -13.04
N ASP A 176 2.70 13.62 -14.33
CA ASP A 176 4.00 13.24 -14.88
C ASP A 176 5.05 14.37 -14.73
N GLU A 177 6.26 14.11 -15.19
CA GLU A 177 7.39 15.06 -15.15
C GLU A 177 7.13 16.36 -15.93
N ARG A 178 6.14 16.36 -16.85
CA ARG A 178 5.73 17.53 -17.64
C ARG A 178 4.56 18.29 -17.01
N GLY A 179 4.11 17.88 -15.83
CA GLY A 179 2.95 18.46 -15.15
C GLY A 179 1.60 18.01 -15.69
N CYS A 180 1.57 17.02 -16.60
CA CYS A 180 0.34 16.51 -17.20
C CYS A 180 -0.25 15.34 -16.38
N ALA A 181 -1.59 15.32 -16.24
CA ALA A 181 -2.28 14.20 -15.61
C ALA A 181 -2.35 13.00 -16.59
N VAL A 182 -1.63 11.94 -16.28
CA VAL A 182 -1.58 10.71 -17.05
C VAL A 182 -2.18 9.54 -16.27
N THR A 183 -2.67 8.52 -16.98
CA THR A 183 -3.14 7.29 -16.32
C THR A 183 -1.95 6.38 -16.02
N ARG A 184 -1.91 5.86 -14.78
CA ARG A 184 -0.99 4.81 -14.32
C ARG A 184 -1.79 3.61 -13.86
N ALA A 185 -1.31 2.42 -14.18
CA ALA A 185 -1.81 1.19 -13.62
C ALA A 185 -0.89 0.74 -12.47
N ILE A 186 -1.49 0.37 -11.33
CA ILE A 186 -0.81 -0.39 -10.29
C ILE A 186 -1.28 -1.83 -10.42
N TYR A 187 -0.35 -2.71 -10.74
CA TYR A 187 -0.55 -4.15 -10.79
C TYR A 187 -0.28 -4.74 -9.43
N ASN A 188 -1.26 -5.41 -8.90
CA ASN A 188 -1.18 -6.11 -7.62
C ASN A 188 -1.13 -7.61 -7.88
N VAL A 189 -0.10 -8.25 -7.34
CA VAL A 189 0.05 -9.70 -7.34
C VAL A 189 -0.30 -10.20 -5.96
N LEU A 190 -1.47 -10.80 -5.81
CA LEU A 190 -1.98 -11.34 -4.56
C LEU A 190 -1.89 -12.87 -4.60
N GLY A 191 -1.20 -13.48 -3.63
CA GLY A 191 -1.06 -14.92 -3.49
C GLY A 191 -1.78 -15.45 -2.26
N ILE A 192 -1.93 -16.77 -2.24
CA ILE A 192 -2.26 -17.56 -1.06
C ILE A 192 -1.05 -18.43 -0.75
N ASP A 193 -0.58 -18.40 0.50
CA ASP A 193 0.49 -19.27 0.97
C ASP A 193 0.00 -20.72 1.19
N LYS A 194 0.90 -21.61 1.58
CA LYS A 194 0.55 -23.03 1.82
C LYS A 194 -0.41 -23.22 2.99
N GLU A 195 -0.40 -22.31 3.95
CA GLU A 195 -1.27 -22.29 5.12
C GLU A 195 -2.66 -21.68 4.81
N GLY A 196 -2.85 -21.07 3.65
CA GLY A 196 -4.12 -20.49 3.21
C GLY A 196 -4.26 -18.99 3.51
N HIS A 197 -3.22 -18.31 3.95
CA HIS A 197 -3.28 -16.89 4.21
C HIS A 197 -3.04 -16.08 2.94
N LYS A 198 -3.66 -14.91 2.91
CA LYS A 198 -3.47 -13.95 1.82
C LYS A 198 -2.17 -13.19 2.00
N GLU A 199 -1.43 -13.06 0.91
CA GLU A 199 -0.23 -12.24 0.86
C GLU A 199 -0.18 -11.41 -0.42
N LEU A 200 0.16 -10.13 -0.30
CA LEU A 200 0.49 -9.30 -1.46
C LEU A 200 1.97 -9.53 -1.81
N LEU A 201 2.22 -10.24 -2.91
CA LEU A 201 3.55 -10.64 -3.35
C LEU A 201 4.32 -9.46 -3.96
N GLY A 202 3.60 -8.60 -4.68
CA GLY A 202 4.18 -7.43 -5.31
C GLY A 202 3.15 -6.37 -5.71
N MET A 203 3.68 -5.16 -5.89
CA MET A 203 2.95 -3.99 -6.35
C MET A 203 3.85 -3.26 -7.37
N TYR A 204 3.39 -3.17 -8.61
CA TYR A 204 4.18 -2.66 -9.74
C TYR A 204 3.42 -1.54 -10.44
N ILE A 205 4.07 -0.39 -10.59
CA ILE A 205 3.51 0.76 -11.32
C ILE A 205 4.02 0.72 -12.75
N SER A 206 3.14 0.77 -13.73
CA SER A 206 3.51 0.82 -15.14
C SER A 206 2.82 1.93 -15.91
N ARG A 207 3.55 2.42 -16.92
CA ARG A 207 3.03 3.35 -17.94
C ARG A 207 2.35 2.59 -19.07
N ASN A 208 2.83 1.38 -19.38
CA ASN A 208 2.38 0.56 -20.50
C ASN A 208 2.11 -0.88 -20.04
N GLU A 209 0.97 -1.41 -20.47
CA GLU A 209 0.56 -2.80 -20.26
C GLU A 209 1.00 -3.62 -21.46
N GLY A 210 2.09 -4.35 -21.34
CA GLY A 210 2.60 -5.19 -22.43
C GLY A 210 3.21 -6.48 -21.91
N ALA A 211 3.43 -7.45 -22.81
CA ALA A 211 4.02 -8.75 -22.49
C ALA A 211 5.37 -8.60 -21.74
N ASN A 212 6.22 -7.65 -22.18
CA ASN A 212 7.51 -7.39 -21.55
C ASN A 212 7.39 -6.91 -20.09
N PHE A 213 6.36 -6.12 -19.79
CA PHE A 213 6.08 -5.70 -18.40
C PHE A 213 5.73 -6.92 -17.55
N TRP A 214 4.83 -7.77 -18.02
CA TRP A 214 4.44 -8.96 -17.29
C TRP A 214 5.59 -9.94 -17.10
N LEU A 215 6.43 -10.09 -18.14
CA LEU A 215 7.65 -10.88 -18.01
C LEU A 215 8.55 -10.34 -16.90
N SER A 216 8.72 -9.02 -16.80
CA SER A 216 9.52 -8.42 -15.72
C SER A 216 8.93 -8.65 -14.33
N VAL A 217 7.60 -8.60 -14.18
CA VAL A 217 6.90 -8.90 -12.92
C VAL A 217 7.11 -10.36 -12.50
N LEU A 218 6.94 -11.29 -13.43
CA LEU A 218 7.10 -12.73 -13.13
C LEU A 218 8.55 -13.08 -12.84
N THR A 219 9.50 -12.47 -13.54
CA THR A 219 10.95 -12.62 -13.27
C THR A 219 11.32 -12.05 -11.90
N ASP A 220 10.70 -10.93 -11.46
CA ASP A 220 10.91 -10.40 -10.11
C ASP A 220 10.44 -11.39 -9.05
N LEU A 221 9.26 -12.01 -9.23
CA LEU A 221 8.77 -13.04 -8.33
C LEU A 221 9.74 -14.23 -8.25
N GLN A 222 10.25 -14.69 -9.40
CA GLN A 222 11.22 -15.79 -9.46
C GLN A 222 12.53 -15.43 -8.76
N ASN A 223 13.06 -14.23 -8.99
CA ASN A 223 14.26 -13.74 -8.32
C ASN A 223 14.10 -13.61 -6.80
N ARG A 224 12.88 -13.45 -6.33
CA ARG A 224 12.52 -13.39 -4.92
C ARG A 224 12.15 -14.76 -4.32
N GLY A 225 12.39 -15.84 -5.04
CA GLY A 225 12.30 -17.21 -4.54
C GLY A 225 11.05 -17.99 -4.96
N VAL A 226 10.13 -17.40 -5.73
CA VAL A 226 8.96 -18.15 -6.22
C VAL A 226 9.40 -19.12 -7.33
N GLU A 227 9.38 -20.40 -7.01
CA GLU A 227 9.76 -21.48 -7.95
C GLU A 227 8.55 -22.00 -8.72
N ASP A 228 7.35 -21.98 -8.10
CA ASP A 228 6.14 -22.51 -8.73
C ASP A 228 4.88 -21.76 -8.32
N ILE A 229 3.96 -21.62 -9.28
CA ILE A 229 2.59 -21.14 -9.11
C ILE A 229 1.67 -22.20 -9.69
N LEU A 230 0.77 -22.77 -8.88
CA LEU A 230 -0.09 -23.84 -9.37
C LEU A 230 -1.19 -23.31 -10.28
N ILE A 231 -1.87 -22.24 -9.85
CA ILE A 231 -2.99 -21.63 -10.57
C ILE A 231 -2.79 -20.10 -10.58
N ALA A 232 -2.74 -19.51 -11.76
CA ALA A 232 -2.69 -18.06 -11.96
C ALA A 232 -4.04 -17.56 -12.50
N CYS A 233 -4.71 -16.70 -11.74
CA CYS A 233 -5.96 -16.06 -12.12
C CYS A 233 -5.66 -14.64 -12.63
N ILE A 234 -5.94 -14.37 -13.90
CA ILE A 234 -5.58 -13.12 -14.57
C ILE A 234 -6.76 -12.54 -15.33
N ASP A 235 -6.68 -11.27 -15.69
CA ASP A 235 -7.56 -10.69 -16.68
C ASP A 235 -7.12 -11.08 -18.10
N GLY A 236 -7.98 -10.83 -19.09
CA GLY A 236 -7.76 -11.24 -20.48
C GLY A 236 -6.79 -10.35 -21.27
N LEU A 237 -5.73 -9.81 -20.66
CA LEU A 237 -4.73 -9.01 -21.34
C LEU A 237 -3.92 -9.87 -22.30
N LYS A 238 -3.77 -9.37 -23.53
CA LYS A 238 -3.06 -10.09 -24.60
C LYS A 238 -1.57 -10.29 -24.25
N GLY A 239 -1.08 -11.51 -24.44
CA GLY A 239 0.31 -11.89 -24.16
C GLY A 239 0.62 -12.18 -22.69
N PHE A 240 -0.32 -11.96 -21.78
CA PHE A 240 -0.11 -12.26 -20.36
C PHE A 240 -0.03 -13.78 -20.07
N PRO A 241 -0.94 -14.60 -20.61
CA PRO A 241 -0.81 -16.06 -20.48
C PRO A 241 0.54 -16.59 -20.98
N ASP A 242 1.02 -16.08 -22.11
CA ASP A 242 2.28 -16.51 -22.70
C ASP A 242 3.49 -16.12 -21.83
N ALA A 243 3.45 -14.93 -21.22
CA ALA A 243 4.45 -14.50 -20.25
C ALA A 243 4.49 -15.42 -19.02
N ILE A 244 3.32 -15.83 -18.49
CA ILE A 244 3.26 -16.77 -17.37
C ILE A 244 3.88 -18.11 -17.77
N GLN A 245 3.49 -18.67 -18.90
CA GLN A 245 4.01 -19.96 -19.36
C GLN A 245 5.49 -19.95 -19.68
N SER A 246 6.07 -18.79 -20.03
CA SER A 246 7.51 -18.67 -20.29
C SER A 246 8.35 -18.74 -19.00
N VAL A 247 7.83 -18.25 -17.86
CA VAL A 247 8.52 -18.24 -16.56
C VAL A 247 8.10 -19.44 -15.71
N TYR A 248 6.80 -19.77 -15.71
CA TYR A 248 6.18 -20.86 -14.94
C TYR A 248 5.41 -21.79 -15.90
N PRO A 249 6.08 -22.68 -16.64
CA PRO A 249 5.48 -23.46 -17.73
C PRO A 249 4.38 -24.41 -17.28
N ASN A 250 4.41 -24.83 -16.01
CA ASN A 250 3.45 -25.79 -15.44
C ASN A 250 2.25 -25.12 -14.76
N THR A 251 2.15 -23.79 -14.81
CA THR A 251 1.06 -23.03 -14.17
C THR A 251 -0.23 -23.19 -14.98
N ALA A 252 -1.30 -23.56 -14.30
CA ALA A 252 -2.65 -23.51 -14.85
C ALA A 252 -3.11 -22.04 -14.92
N VAL A 253 -3.41 -21.57 -16.12
CA VAL A 253 -3.84 -20.17 -16.32
C VAL A 253 -5.35 -20.09 -16.43
N GLN A 254 -5.99 -19.42 -15.49
CA GLN A 254 -7.42 -19.14 -15.48
C GLN A 254 -7.69 -17.69 -15.85
N LEU A 255 -8.38 -17.42 -16.93
CA LEU A 255 -8.89 -16.11 -17.26
C LEU A 255 -10.12 -15.76 -16.41
N CYS A 256 -10.18 -14.53 -15.93
CA CYS A 256 -11.29 -14.05 -15.12
C CYS A 256 -12.59 -14.01 -15.93
N VAL A 257 -13.52 -14.89 -15.59
CA VAL A 257 -14.83 -14.95 -16.24
C VAL A 257 -15.62 -13.66 -16.03
N VAL A 258 -15.50 -12.99 -14.89
CA VAL A 258 -16.17 -11.71 -14.62
C VAL A 258 -15.66 -10.59 -15.54
N HIS A 259 -14.34 -10.53 -15.78
CA HIS A 259 -13.77 -9.58 -16.75
C HIS A 259 -14.23 -9.89 -18.18
N GLN A 260 -14.30 -11.15 -18.56
CA GLN A 260 -14.82 -11.58 -19.88
C GLN A 260 -16.29 -11.16 -20.05
N ILE A 261 -17.13 -11.35 -19.03
CA ILE A 261 -18.54 -10.90 -19.03
C ILE A 261 -18.61 -9.38 -19.18
N ARG A 262 -17.87 -8.62 -18.37
CA ARG A 262 -17.83 -7.15 -18.44
C ARG A 262 -17.39 -6.65 -19.82
N ASN A 263 -16.43 -7.30 -20.43
CA ASN A 263 -15.98 -6.97 -21.78
C ASN A 263 -17.06 -7.29 -22.82
N SER A 264 -17.73 -8.42 -22.69
CA SER A 264 -18.84 -8.82 -23.57
C SER A 264 -19.98 -7.79 -23.58
N ILE A 265 -20.38 -7.33 -22.41
CA ILE A 265 -21.51 -6.37 -22.28
C ILE A 265 -21.25 -5.06 -23.02
N LYS A 266 -19.99 -4.63 -23.17
CA LYS A 266 -19.64 -3.39 -23.91
C LYS A 266 -20.09 -3.43 -25.37
N TYR A 267 -20.21 -4.63 -25.96
CA TYR A 267 -20.58 -4.85 -27.35
C TYR A 267 -22.05 -5.28 -27.49
N VAL A 268 -22.76 -5.54 -26.40
CA VAL A 268 -24.16 -5.95 -26.40
C VAL A 268 -25.06 -4.72 -26.19
N GLY A 269 -26.00 -4.49 -27.10
CA GLY A 269 -26.93 -3.38 -27.01
C GLY A 269 -27.78 -3.44 -25.73
N SER A 270 -27.99 -2.32 -25.07
CA SER A 270 -28.66 -2.21 -23.75
C SER A 270 -29.99 -2.96 -23.66
N LYS A 271 -30.76 -2.98 -24.74
CA LYS A 271 -32.04 -3.68 -24.85
C LYS A 271 -31.91 -5.19 -24.66
N ASN A 272 -30.79 -5.77 -25.14
CA ASN A 272 -30.57 -7.21 -25.14
C ASN A 272 -29.68 -7.69 -23.98
N GLN A 273 -29.04 -6.79 -23.23
CA GLN A 273 -28.08 -7.14 -22.17
C GLN A 273 -28.67 -8.09 -21.13
N LYS A 274 -29.91 -7.86 -20.70
CA LYS A 274 -30.53 -8.70 -19.66
C LYS A 274 -30.74 -10.15 -20.13
N GLU A 275 -31.20 -10.32 -21.36
CA GLU A 275 -31.42 -11.63 -21.95
C GLU A 275 -30.11 -12.34 -22.27
N PHE A 276 -29.20 -11.62 -22.93
CA PHE A 276 -27.86 -12.13 -23.22
C PHE A 276 -27.13 -12.63 -21.94
N LEU A 277 -27.16 -11.85 -20.86
CA LEU A 277 -26.55 -12.24 -19.59
C LEU A 277 -27.21 -13.47 -18.96
N LYS A 278 -28.52 -13.63 -19.14
CA LYS A 278 -29.23 -14.82 -18.68
C LYS A 278 -28.74 -16.07 -19.41
N ASP A 279 -28.62 -15.98 -20.73
CA ASP A 279 -28.14 -17.11 -21.56
C ASP A 279 -26.65 -17.39 -21.30
N LEU A 280 -25.82 -16.35 -21.25
CA LEU A 280 -24.40 -16.47 -20.93
C LEU A 280 -24.17 -17.09 -19.55
N LYS A 281 -25.08 -16.87 -18.59
CA LYS A 281 -25.00 -17.47 -17.25
C LYS A 281 -25.06 -19.00 -17.31
N CYS A 282 -25.81 -19.56 -18.25
CA CYS A 282 -25.87 -21.02 -18.43
C CYS A 282 -24.51 -21.60 -18.82
N VAL A 283 -23.70 -20.86 -19.61
CA VAL A 283 -22.36 -21.26 -19.99
C VAL A 283 -21.43 -21.36 -18.77
N TYR A 284 -21.23 -20.25 -18.05
CA TYR A 284 -20.23 -20.22 -17.00
C TYR A 284 -20.69 -20.82 -15.65
N GLN A 285 -21.97 -21.14 -15.49
CA GLN A 285 -22.51 -21.84 -14.31
C GLN A 285 -22.84 -23.31 -14.60
N ALA A 286 -22.47 -23.84 -15.75
CA ALA A 286 -22.65 -25.23 -16.09
C ALA A 286 -21.96 -26.18 -15.07
N VAL A 287 -22.48 -27.38 -14.97
CA VAL A 287 -21.99 -28.39 -14.00
C VAL A 287 -20.57 -28.85 -14.35
N ASN A 288 -20.29 -29.03 -15.65
CA ASN A 288 -19.00 -29.45 -16.18
C ASN A 288 -18.66 -28.74 -17.49
N LYS A 289 -17.44 -28.98 -18.00
CA LYS A 289 -16.94 -28.34 -19.23
C LYS A 289 -17.81 -28.70 -20.44
N GLU A 290 -18.18 -29.97 -20.61
CA GLU A 290 -18.99 -30.44 -21.73
C GLU A 290 -20.37 -29.75 -21.78
N SER A 291 -21.04 -29.65 -20.63
CA SER A 291 -22.30 -28.91 -20.53
C SER A 291 -22.14 -27.43 -20.86
N ALA A 292 -21.00 -26.84 -20.44
CA ALA A 292 -20.70 -25.44 -20.74
C ALA A 292 -20.47 -25.21 -22.22
N GLU A 293 -19.78 -26.12 -22.92
CA GLU A 293 -19.56 -26.09 -24.36
C GLU A 293 -20.89 -26.18 -25.14
N ASN A 294 -21.78 -27.06 -24.71
CA ASN A 294 -23.11 -27.14 -25.29
C ASN A 294 -23.94 -25.87 -25.12
N GLU A 295 -23.84 -25.22 -23.94
CA GLU A 295 -24.50 -23.93 -23.72
C GLU A 295 -23.83 -22.79 -24.50
N LEU A 296 -22.52 -22.85 -24.76
CA LEU A 296 -21.81 -21.89 -25.60
C LEU A 296 -22.22 -22.00 -27.08
N LEU A 297 -22.45 -23.23 -27.58
CA LEU A 297 -23.02 -23.44 -28.93
C LEU A 297 -24.43 -22.87 -29.04
N LYS A 298 -25.31 -23.09 -28.05
CA LYS A 298 -26.64 -22.46 -28.03
C LYS A 298 -26.58 -20.93 -27.99
N LEU A 299 -25.60 -20.39 -27.24
CA LEU A 299 -25.37 -18.96 -27.19
C LEU A 299 -24.97 -18.41 -28.57
N GLU A 300 -24.11 -19.14 -29.29
CA GLU A 300 -23.71 -18.82 -30.67
C GLU A 300 -24.88 -18.87 -31.64
N GLU A 301 -25.69 -19.95 -31.61
CA GLU A 301 -26.88 -20.09 -32.45
C GLU A 301 -27.86 -18.91 -32.28
N LYS A 302 -28.03 -18.46 -31.05
CA LYS A 302 -28.99 -17.38 -30.73
C LYS A 302 -28.44 -16.00 -30.99
N TRP A 303 -27.14 -15.73 -30.67
CA TRP A 303 -26.57 -14.40 -30.63
C TRP A 303 -25.40 -14.18 -31.60
N GLY A 304 -24.94 -15.23 -32.30
CA GLY A 304 -23.75 -15.21 -33.13
C GLY A 304 -23.83 -14.21 -34.29
N GLU A 305 -24.99 -14.11 -34.96
CA GLU A 305 -25.19 -13.15 -36.05
C GLU A 305 -25.19 -11.71 -35.50
N GLN A 306 -25.78 -11.47 -34.35
CA GLN A 306 -25.97 -10.13 -33.79
C GLN A 306 -24.70 -9.64 -33.06
N TYR A 307 -23.97 -10.54 -32.39
CA TYR A 307 -22.80 -10.19 -31.57
C TYR A 307 -21.59 -11.10 -31.87
N PRO A 308 -21.14 -11.21 -33.12
CA PRO A 308 -20.08 -12.16 -33.51
C PRO A 308 -18.75 -11.92 -32.78
N ILE A 309 -18.42 -10.66 -32.47
CA ILE A 309 -17.22 -10.29 -31.74
C ILE A 309 -17.21 -10.90 -30.33
N VAL A 310 -18.37 -10.90 -29.67
CA VAL A 310 -18.49 -11.43 -28.31
C VAL A 310 -18.35 -12.95 -28.33
N ILE A 311 -19.07 -13.63 -29.22
CA ILE A 311 -19.02 -15.08 -29.33
C ILE A 311 -17.60 -15.56 -29.65
N ARG A 312 -16.95 -14.96 -30.67
CA ARG A 312 -15.57 -15.25 -31.02
C ARG A 312 -14.62 -15.05 -29.84
N SER A 313 -14.78 -13.97 -29.07
CA SER A 313 -13.95 -13.71 -27.90
C SER A 313 -14.08 -14.80 -26.81
N TRP A 314 -15.27 -15.40 -26.64
CA TRP A 314 -15.46 -16.54 -25.74
C TRP A 314 -14.82 -17.80 -26.29
N GLN A 315 -14.96 -18.06 -27.59
CA GLN A 315 -14.39 -19.23 -28.26
C GLN A 315 -12.85 -19.17 -28.27
N ASP A 316 -12.26 -18.06 -28.67
CA ASP A 316 -10.79 -17.87 -28.75
C ASP A 316 -10.10 -18.02 -27.37
N ASN A 317 -10.80 -17.67 -26.30
CA ASN A 317 -10.29 -17.76 -24.93
C ASN A 317 -10.81 -18.97 -24.15
N TRP A 318 -11.58 -19.86 -24.80
CA TRP A 318 -12.34 -20.89 -24.10
C TRP A 318 -11.48 -21.82 -23.25
N ASP A 319 -10.34 -22.27 -23.74
CA ASP A 319 -9.46 -23.17 -22.99
C ASP A 319 -9.04 -22.58 -21.64
N LYS A 320 -8.67 -21.31 -21.65
CA LYS A 320 -8.25 -20.60 -20.42
C LYS A 320 -9.43 -20.08 -19.58
N LEU A 321 -10.58 -19.82 -20.21
CA LEU A 321 -11.82 -19.47 -19.49
C LEU A 321 -12.44 -20.68 -18.80
N SER A 322 -12.33 -21.86 -19.40
CA SER A 322 -12.93 -23.10 -18.90
C SER A 322 -12.04 -23.92 -17.96
N GLU A 323 -10.80 -23.44 -17.68
CA GLU A 323 -9.84 -24.14 -16.83
C GLU A 323 -10.43 -24.51 -15.46
N TYR A 324 -11.24 -23.63 -14.85
CA TYR A 324 -11.85 -23.86 -13.54
C TYR A 324 -12.78 -25.08 -13.47
N PHE A 325 -13.30 -25.55 -14.62
CA PHE A 325 -14.14 -26.76 -14.62
C PHE A 325 -13.40 -28.04 -14.21
N GLN A 326 -12.06 -28.04 -14.29
CA GLN A 326 -11.23 -29.16 -13.85
C GLN A 326 -11.13 -29.31 -12.34
N TYR A 327 -11.63 -28.34 -11.59
CA TYR A 327 -11.49 -28.27 -10.13
C TYR A 327 -12.81 -28.50 -9.43
N THR A 328 -12.73 -28.84 -8.14
CA THR A 328 -13.89 -29.00 -7.27
C THR A 328 -14.63 -27.69 -7.04
N PRO A 329 -15.90 -27.71 -6.66
CA PRO A 329 -16.68 -26.50 -6.43
C PRO A 329 -16.04 -25.49 -5.47
N ALA A 330 -15.31 -25.97 -4.46
CA ALA A 330 -14.62 -25.12 -3.50
C ALA A 330 -13.48 -24.32 -4.15
N ILE A 331 -12.65 -24.97 -4.96
CA ILE A 331 -11.56 -24.34 -5.71
C ILE A 331 -12.14 -23.45 -6.83
N ARG A 332 -13.13 -23.95 -7.58
CA ARG A 332 -13.80 -23.17 -8.64
C ARG A 332 -14.22 -21.80 -8.15
N LYS A 333 -14.87 -21.74 -6.99
CA LYS A 333 -15.35 -20.48 -6.39
C LYS A 333 -14.24 -19.46 -6.15
N LEU A 334 -13.02 -19.92 -5.93
CA LEU A 334 -11.87 -19.04 -5.70
C LEU A 334 -11.27 -18.51 -7.01
N ILE A 335 -11.23 -19.34 -8.05
CA ILE A 335 -10.41 -19.10 -9.25
C ILE A 335 -11.18 -18.56 -10.46
N TYR A 336 -12.47 -18.86 -10.62
CA TYR A 336 -13.24 -18.39 -11.79
C TYR A 336 -13.49 -16.86 -11.77
N THR A 337 -13.21 -16.19 -10.63
CA THR A 337 -13.34 -14.76 -10.45
C THR A 337 -12.11 -14.17 -9.80
N THR A 338 -11.86 -12.89 -10.03
CA THR A 338 -10.85 -12.11 -9.31
C THR A 338 -11.40 -11.45 -8.03
N ASN A 339 -12.48 -11.97 -7.46
CA ASN A 339 -13.14 -11.38 -6.27
C ASN A 339 -12.18 -11.13 -5.11
N THR A 340 -11.16 -11.98 -4.95
CA THR A 340 -10.17 -11.87 -3.87
C THR A 340 -9.34 -10.58 -4.05
N VAL A 341 -8.80 -10.36 -5.24
CA VAL A 341 -8.02 -9.15 -5.53
C VAL A 341 -8.95 -7.93 -5.72
N GLU A 342 -10.15 -8.09 -6.28
CA GLU A 342 -11.15 -7.01 -6.32
C GLU A 342 -11.55 -6.54 -4.91
N GLY A 343 -11.67 -7.48 -3.95
CA GLY A 343 -11.90 -7.17 -2.54
C GLY A 343 -10.77 -6.35 -1.93
N TYR A 344 -9.53 -6.66 -2.27
CA TYR A 344 -8.37 -5.86 -1.92
C TYR A 344 -8.42 -4.47 -2.58
N HIS A 345 -8.66 -4.40 -3.89
CA HIS A 345 -8.80 -3.12 -4.62
C HIS A 345 -9.91 -2.24 -4.05
N ARG A 346 -11.02 -2.83 -3.62
CA ARG A 346 -12.11 -2.08 -2.96
C ARG A 346 -11.63 -1.42 -1.66
N GLN A 347 -10.79 -2.11 -0.88
CA GLN A 347 -10.22 -1.54 0.34
C GLN A 347 -9.22 -0.42 0.04
N ILE A 348 -8.34 -0.61 -0.97
CA ILE A 348 -7.44 0.44 -1.44
C ILE A 348 -8.24 1.67 -1.92
N ARG A 349 -9.30 1.47 -2.69
CA ARG A 349 -10.15 2.58 -3.18
C ARG A 349 -10.81 3.38 -2.06
N LYS A 350 -11.05 2.81 -0.88
CA LYS A 350 -11.59 3.57 0.26
C LYS A 350 -10.68 4.71 0.68
N VAL A 351 -9.36 4.53 0.61
CA VAL A 351 -8.37 5.56 1.00
C VAL A 351 -7.89 6.40 -0.18
N THR A 352 -8.06 5.92 -1.42
CA THR A 352 -7.62 6.63 -2.62
C THR A 352 -8.74 7.37 -3.35
N LYS A 353 -10.00 7.10 -3.02
CA LYS A 353 -11.19 7.62 -3.72
C LYS A 353 -11.23 9.15 -3.81
N ASN A 354 -10.80 9.83 -2.75
CA ASN A 354 -10.84 11.29 -2.66
C ASN A 354 -9.66 11.97 -3.41
N LYS A 355 -8.70 11.17 -3.91
CA LYS A 355 -7.56 11.67 -4.67
C LYS A 355 -7.92 11.71 -6.16
N GLY A 356 -8.21 12.89 -6.70
CA GLY A 356 -8.46 13.05 -8.12
C GLY A 356 -7.24 12.74 -8.99
N VAL A 357 -6.09 13.33 -8.63
CA VAL A 357 -4.79 13.14 -9.28
C VAL A 357 -3.71 13.06 -8.21
N PHE A 358 -2.80 12.12 -8.31
CA PHE A 358 -1.63 12.01 -7.45
C PHE A 358 -0.50 12.92 -7.96
N PRO A 359 0.28 13.58 -7.09
CA PRO A 359 1.35 14.48 -7.52
C PRO A 359 2.53 13.74 -8.17
N SER A 360 2.74 12.44 -7.87
CA SER A 360 3.81 11.61 -8.44
C SER A 360 3.51 10.12 -8.29
N ASP A 361 4.23 9.30 -9.06
CA ASP A 361 4.20 7.83 -8.92
C ASP A 361 4.61 7.41 -7.48
N THR A 362 5.59 8.10 -6.88
CA THR A 362 6.02 7.86 -5.48
C THR A 362 4.92 8.16 -4.46
N ALA A 363 4.16 9.25 -4.63
CA ALA A 363 3.06 9.58 -3.73
C ALA A 363 1.94 8.53 -3.80
N LEU A 364 1.65 8.03 -5.01
CA LEU A 364 0.71 6.94 -5.23
C LEU A 364 1.20 5.65 -4.55
N GLU A 365 2.46 5.29 -4.75
CA GLU A 365 3.08 4.09 -4.17
C GLU A 365 3.05 4.11 -2.63
N LYS A 366 3.44 5.22 -2.02
CA LYS A 366 3.40 5.41 -0.57
C LYS A 366 2.00 5.17 0.00
N LEU A 367 0.99 5.81 -0.60
CA LEU A 367 -0.39 5.67 -0.10
C LEU A 367 -0.92 4.25 -0.25
N VAL A 368 -0.71 3.62 -1.40
CA VAL A 368 -1.17 2.24 -1.64
C VAL A 368 -0.45 1.26 -0.72
N TYR A 369 0.85 1.41 -0.51
CA TYR A 369 1.60 0.58 0.43
C TYR A 369 1.11 0.73 1.88
N LEU A 370 0.93 1.95 2.35
CA LEU A 370 0.42 2.21 3.71
C LEU A 370 -0.99 1.67 3.90
N ALA A 371 -1.85 1.79 2.88
CA ALA A 371 -3.16 1.17 2.88
C ALA A 371 -3.06 -0.36 2.96
N TYR A 372 -2.18 -0.99 2.17
CA TYR A 372 -1.90 -2.42 2.25
C TYR A 372 -1.42 -2.82 3.65
N ARG A 373 -0.47 -2.09 4.24
CA ARG A 373 0.04 -2.34 5.60
C ARG A 373 -1.09 -2.40 6.63
N ASN A 374 -2.09 -1.54 6.51
CA ASN A 374 -3.28 -1.55 7.37
C ASN A 374 -4.25 -2.70 7.05
N ILE A 375 -4.43 -3.03 5.77
CA ILE A 375 -5.28 -4.14 5.32
C ILE A 375 -4.71 -5.47 5.79
N ARG A 376 -3.40 -5.67 5.64
CA ARG A 376 -2.68 -6.89 6.03
C ARG A 376 -2.90 -7.26 7.51
N LYS A 377 -3.02 -6.28 8.40
CA LYS A 377 -3.31 -6.53 9.82
C LYS A 377 -4.61 -7.32 10.06
N LYS A 378 -5.52 -7.36 9.07
CA LYS A 378 -6.79 -8.08 9.11
C LYS A 378 -6.73 -9.46 8.44
N TRP A 379 -5.61 -9.79 7.80
CA TRP A 379 -5.42 -11.07 7.12
C TRP A 379 -4.75 -12.10 8.04
N THR A 380 -5.38 -12.35 9.17
CA THR A 380 -4.87 -13.22 10.24
C THR A 380 -5.39 -14.64 10.14
N MET A 381 -6.44 -14.87 9.35
CA MET A 381 -7.07 -16.17 9.23
C MET A 381 -6.88 -16.73 7.81
N PRO A 382 -6.69 -18.05 7.67
CA PRO A 382 -6.67 -18.68 6.38
C PRO A 382 -8.03 -18.54 5.66
N LEU A 383 -8.04 -18.82 4.37
CA LEU A 383 -9.28 -18.90 3.60
C LEU A 383 -10.24 -19.93 4.20
N ALA A 384 -11.54 -19.64 4.12
CA ALA A 384 -12.56 -20.59 4.56
C ALA A 384 -12.39 -21.93 3.82
N ASN A 385 -12.51 -23.04 4.56
CA ASN A 385 -12.36 -24.40 4.07
C ASN A 385 -10.97 -24.73 3.49
N TRP A 386 -9.92 -23.99 3.91
CA TRP A 386 -8.58 -24.17 3.36
C TRP A 386 -8.05 -25.60 3.52
N ALA A 387 -8.29 -26.26 4.64
CA ALA A 387 -7.89 -27.65 4.85
C ALA A 387 -8.41 -28.59 3.75
N THR A 388 -9.68 -28.43 3.34
CA THR A 388 -10.26 -29.23 2.24
C THR A 388 -9.68 -28.82 0.88
N ILE A 389 -9.51 -27.53 0.66
CA ILE A 389 -8.96 -26.97 -0.59
C ILE A 389 -7.51 -27.43 -0.78
N SER A 390 -6.68 -27.35 0.25
CA SER A 390 -5.28 -27.76 0.20
C SER A 390 -5.12 -29.25 -0.08
N GLN A 391 -5.94 -30.10 0.53
CA GLN A 391 -5.97 -31.53 0.22
C GLN A 391 -6.32 -31.80 -1.24
N GLN A 392 -7.32 -31.11 -1.79
CA GLN A 392 -7.73 -31.26 -3.18
C GLN A 392 -6.64 -30.78 -4.15
N LEU A 393 -5.94 -29.69 -3.80
CA LEU A 393 -4.79 -29.20 -4.56
C LEU A 393 -3.63 -30.20 -4.51
N ALA A 394 -3.34 -30.79 -3.34
CA ALA A 394 -2.31 -31.82 -3.19
C ALA A 394 -2.60 -33.05 -4.04
N ILE A 395 -3.85 -33.53 -4.07
CA ILE A 395 -4.27 -34.64 -4.94
C ILE A 395 -4.07 -34.29 -6.42
N LYS A 396 -4.45 -33.07 -6.84
CA LYS A 396 -4.39 -32.67 -8.25
C LYS A 396 -2.96 -32.38 -8.74
N PHE A 397 -2.15 -31.73 -7.91
CA PHE A 397 -0.81 -31.26 -8.30
C PHE A 397 0.33 -32.17 -7.82
N GLY A 398 0.05 -33.16 -6.96
CA GLY A 398 1.01 -34.17 -6.51
C GLY A 398 2.27 -33.56 -5.90
N ASP A 399 3.44 -33.94 -6.41
CA ASP A 399 4.74 -33.50 -5.89
C ASP A 399 4.97 -32.00 -5.92
N ARG A 400 4.23 -31.24 -6.73
CA ARG A 400 4.31 -29.78 -6.80
C ARG A 400 3.70 -29.10 -5.58
N PHE A 401 2.79 -29.77 -4.85
CA PHE A 401 2.14 -29.22 -3.68
C PHE A 401 2.01 -30.28 -2.59
N LYS A 402 3.01 -30.33 -1.72
CA LYS A 402 3.00 -31.23 -0.56
C LYS A 402 2.36 -30.51 0.63
N LEU A 403 1.44 -31.20 1.29
CA LEU A 403 0.89 -30.76 2.58
C LEU A 403 2.00 -30.80 3.62
N LEU A 404 2.00 -29.82 4.51
CA LEU A 404 2.92 -29.74 5.65
C LEU A 404 2.64 -30.86 6.65
#